data_54beed10d3b27cca63af80c7ffa4bf6e
#
_entry.id   54beed10d3b27cca63af80c7ffa4bf6e
#
_cell.length_a   1.000
_cell.length_b   1.000
_cell.length_c   1.000
_cell.angle_alpha   90.00
_cell.angle_beta   90.00
_cell.angle_gamma   90.00
#
_symmetry.space_group_name_H-M   'P 1'
#
loop_
_entity.id
_entity.type
_entity.pdbx_description
1 polymer ?
#
loop_
_entity_poly.entity_id
_entity_poly.type
_entity_poly.pdbx_seq_one_letter_code
_entity_poly.pdbx_strand_id
1 'polypeptide(L)'
;MTLNRFFYKGIKMGSLIIKGAPGSPYTRKMLSILRYRRIPYKFIIGGLFDKGIMNTSHLPKAKVNLMPTFYFENKDKKLEPMVDSTFIIRRLENLYLARSVIPSNPVLKFLDYLLEDYADEWLTKATFHYRWTYNEDIRKAGNTLSRWSSLTDNEDQIKSIRDDISQRQISRLHVVGSNKITSNIIEESYKNILKLLNINMNNHPYTFGHKPIASDFALFGQLTQLAAFDPTPTKIADNIASRIVAWVGVMEDLSGLETNNLELIDSDNLTESLRSIFKEIGRTYIPVLIANQRAVNNN
;
A
#
# COMPACT_ATOMS: atom_id res chain seq x y z
N MET A 1 27.98 11.17 -21.65
CA MET A 1 26.59 11.17 -21.15
C MET A 1 26.57 11.81 -19.78
N THR A 2 26.20 13.07 -19.72
CA THR A 2 26.25 13.89 -18.50
C THR A 2 25.02 13.56 -17.66
N LEU A 3 25.24 12.99 -16.48
CA LEU A 3 24.19 12.80 -15.46
C LEU A 3 23.61 14.17 -15.10
N ASN A 4 22.38 14.45 -15.53
CA ASN A 4 21.62 15.61 -15.09
C ASN A 4 21.43 15.49 -13.56
N ARG A 5 22.23 16.25 -12.81
CA ARG A 5 22.07 16.48 -11.38
C ARG A 5 20.77 17.26 -11.18
N PHE A 6 19.73 16.58 -10.76
CA PHE A 6 18.49 17.21 -10.36
C PHE A 6 18.75 18.07 -9.10
N PHE A 7 18.85 19.38 -9.30
CA PHE A 7 18.90 20.37 -8.22
C PHE A 7 17.48 20.72 -7.82
N TYR A 8 17.10 20.41 -6.61
CA TYR A 8 15.86 20.88 -6.00
C TYR A 8 16.18 21.96 -4.97
N LYS A 9 15.69 23.18 -5.19
CA LYS A 9 15.80 24.36 -4.28
C LYS A 9 17.15 24.49 -3.55
N GLY A 10 18.27 24.25 -4.21
CA GLY A 10 19.60 24.43 -3.65
C GLY A 10 20.03 23.48 -2.53
N ILE A 11 19.24 22.45 -2.20
CA ILE A 11 19.59 21.45 -1.17
C ILE A 11 20.06 20.18 -1.89
N LYS A 12 21.33 19.84 -1.69
CA LYS A 12 21.89 18.53 -2.07
C LYS A 12 21.31 17.48 -1.13
N MET A 13 20.17 16.89 -1.51
CA MET A 13 19.53 15.85 -0.68
C MET A 13 20.38 14.59 -0.68
N GLY A 14 20.65 14.05 0.52
CA GLY A 14 21.14 12.67 0.68
C GLY A 14 20.19 11.66 0.08
N SER A 15 20.64 10.43 -0.17
CA SER A 15 19.78 9.37 -0.66
C SER A 15 18.69 9.08 0.36
N LEU A 16 17.42 9.17 -0.04
CA LEU A 16 16.27 8.77 0.76
C LEU A 16 16.42 7.29 1.17
N ILE A 17 16.23 6.99 2.44
CA ILE A 17 16.29 5.62 2.95
C ILE A 17 14.86 5.17 3.30
N ILE A 18 14.51 3.98 2.88
CA ILE A 18 13.25 3.32 3.23
C ILE A 18 13.54 1.98 3.88
N LYS A 19 13.06 1.77 5.11
CA LYS A 19 13.05 0.47 5.79
C LYS A 19 11.67 -0.15 5.67
N GLY A 20 11.58 -1.39 5.22
CA GLY A 20 10.29 -2.07 5.05
C GLY A 20 10.45 -3.54 4.69
N ALA A 21 9.34 -4.21 4.44
CA ALA A 21 9.33 -5.62 4.10
C ALA A 21 8.47 -5.90 2.85
N PRO A 22 8.84 -6.89 2.01
CA PRO A 22 8.07 -7.26 0.81
C PRO A 22 6.62 -7.65 1.08
N GLY A 23 6.33 -8.20 2.26
CA GLY A 23 4.97 -8.58 2.68
C GLY A 23 4.13 -7.47 3.29
N SER A 24 4.64 -6.24 3.31
CA SER A 24 3.89 -5.08 3.75
C SER A 24 3.24 -4.38 2.55
N PRO A 25 1.91 -4.29 2.47
CA PRO A 25 1.23 -3.58 1.38
C PRO A 25 1.67 -2.12 1.28
N TYR A 26 1.85 -1.45 2.41
CA TYR A 26 2.32 -0.06 2.45
C TYR A 26 3.77 0.11 1.98
N THR A 27 4.64 -0.88 2.24
CA THR A 27 5.99 -0.89 1.66
C THR A 27 5.93 -1.01 0.14
N ARG A 28 5.07 -1.90 -0.38
CA ARG A 28 4.85 -2.08 -1.82
C ARG A 28 4.30 -0.82 -2.47
N LYS A 29 3.27 -0.20 -1.88
CA LYS A 29 2.72 1.11 -2.27
C LYS A 29 3.83 2.14 -2.47
N MET A 30 4.65 2.33 -1.44
CA MET A 30 5.65 3.38 -1.45
C MET A 30 6.82 3.11 -2.39
N LEU A 31 7.25 1.85 -2.55
CA LEU A 31 8.30 1.48 -3.53
C LEU A 31 7.85 1.77 -4.97
N SER A 32 6.60 1.43 -5.31
CA SER A 32 6.06 1.72 -6.64
C SER A 32 5.95 3.23 -6.89
N ILE A 33 5.51 4.03 -5.91
CA ILE A 33 5.51 5.50 -6.01
C ILE A 33 6.93 6.04 -6.26
N LEU A 34 7.93 5.58 -5.52
CA LEU A 34 9.31 6.05 -5.68
C LEU A 34 9.85 5.72 -7.08
N ARG A 35 9.56 4.51 -7.60
CA ARG A 35 9.93 4.10 -8.96
C ARG A 35 9.22 4.97 -9.99
N TYR A 36 7.89 5.08 -9.92
CA TYR A 36 7.10 5.94 -10.81
C TYR A 36 7.62 7.37 -10.82
N ARG A 37 7.88 7.96 -9.65
CA ARG A 37 8.37 9.34 -9.52
C ARG A 37 9.85 9.49 -9.83
N ARG A 38 10.58 8.39 -10.11
CA ARG A 38 12.03 8.36 -10.36
C ARG A 38 12.82 9.01 -9.22
N ILE A 39 12.34 8.84 -7.96
CA ILE A 39 13.01 9.35 -6.76
C ILE A 39 14.08 8.36 -6.34
N PRO A 40 15.37 8.76 -6.28
CA PRO A 40 16.43 7.85 -5.83
C PRO A 40 16.25 7.46 -4.36
N TYR A 41 16.39 6.18 -4.06
CA TYR A 41 16.26 5.65 -2.70
C TYR A 41 17.19 4.47 -2.43
N LYS A 42 17.41 4.19 -1.15
CA LYS A 42 18.02 2.96 -0.64
C LYS A 42 16.95 2.17 0.09
N PHE A 43 16.66 0.96 -0.37
CA PHE A 43 15.72 0.07 0.29
C PHE A 43 16.45 -0.86 1.24
N ILE A 44 16.08 -0.82 2.53
CA ILE A 44 16.60 -1.69 3.59
C ILE A 44 15.50 -2.65 3.99
N ILE A 45 15.71 -3.93 3.72
CA ILE A 45 14.78 -4.98 4.13
C ILE A 45 14.98 -5.23 5.63
N GLY A 46 13.95 -4.88 6.41
CA GLY A 46 13.92 -5.05 7.86
C GLY A 46 12.54 -5.42 8.35
N GLY A 47 12.48 -6.38 9.27
CA GLY A 47 11.24 -6.82 9.89
C GLY A 47 10.77 -5.91 11.03
N LEU A 48 9.57 -6.20 11.55
CA LEU A 48 9.01 -5.56 12.76
C LEU A 48 9.85 -5.83 14.01
N PHE A 49 10.68 -6.88 14.02
CA PHE A 49 11.41 -7.36 15.19
C PHE A 49 12.89 -6.97 15.20
N ASP A 50 13.29 -5.95 14.44
CA ASP A 50 14.68 -5.49 14.28
C ASP A 50 15.70 -6.58 13.85
N LYS A 51 15.24 -7.81 13.66
CA LYS A 51 15.97 -8.90 13.01
C LYS A 51 15.61 -8.88 11.54
N GLY A 52 16.51 -8.45 10.71
CA GLY A 52 16.31 -8.39 9.27
C GLY A 52 17.56 -8.83 8.53
N ILE A 53 17.41 -9.11 7.24
CA ILE A 53 18.52 -9.47 6.35
C ILE A 53 19.60 -8.38 6.34
N MET A 54 19.22 -7.13 6.59
CA MET A 54 20.11 -5.98 6.60
C MET A 54 20.21 -5.37 8.00
N ASN A 55 21.42 -4.94 8.37
CA ASN A 55 21.65 -4.26 9.65
C ASN A 55 20.95 -2.88 9.66
N THR A 56 20.07 -2.68 10.63
CA THR A 56 19.30 -1.45 10.83
C THR A 56 19.65 -0.72 12.14
N SER A 57 20.65 -1.19 12.88
CA SER A 57 21.02 -0.66 14.22
C SER A 57 21.50 0.79 14.18
N HIS A 58 21.99 1.26 13.01
CA HIS A 58 22.45 2.64 12.80
C HIS A 58 21.31 3.61 12.48
N LEU A 59 20.07 3.11 12.27
CA LEU A 59 18.92 3.94 11.94
C LEU A 59 18.20 4.40 13.21
N PRO A 60 17.79 5.68 13.31
CA PRO A 60 17.04 6.15 14.45
C PRO A 60 15.66 5.48 14.52
N LYS A 61 15.22 5.19 15.75
CA LYS A 61 13.90 4.57 15.98
C LYS A 61 12.78 5.58 15.73
N ALA A 62 11.75 5.15 15.00
CA ALA A 62 10.51 5.91 14.88
C ALA A 62 9.71 5.85 16.19
N LYS A 63 8.88 6.86 16.46
CA LYS A 63 7.99 6.88 17.64
C LYS A 63 7.02 5.70 17.65
N VAL A 64 6.55 5.31 16.47
CA VAL A 64 5.68 4.14 16.28
C VAL A 64 6.36 3.18 15.32
N ASN A 65 6.42 1.90 15.67
CA ASN A 65 7.05 0.88 14.82
C ASN A 65 6.08 0.43 13.73
N LEU A 66 6.06 1.17 12.61
CA LEU A 66 5.26 0.87 11.42
C LEU A 66 6.16 0.71 10.20
N MET A 67 5.69 -0.04 9.20
CA MET A 67 6.33 -0.22 7.91
C MET A 67 5.48 0.34 6.77
N PRO A 68 6.12 1.05 5.82
CA PRO A 68 7.55 1.40 5.80
C PRO A 68 7.88 2.56 6.73
N THR A 69 9.14 2.60 7.21
CA THR A 69 9.74 3.78 7.82
C THR A 69 10.64 4.47 6.82
N PHE A 70 10.42 5.74 6.57
CA PHE A 70 11.26 6.60 5.75
C PHE A 70 12.21 7.39 6.63
N TYR A 71 13.42 7.60 6.14
CA TYR A 71 14.42 8.41 6.82
C TYR A 71 14.81 9.55 5.92
N PHE A 72 14.44 10.76 6.35
CA PHE A 72 14.75 12.00 5.67
C PHE A 72 15.96 12.66 6.35
N GLU A 73 16.88 13.18 5.56
CA GLU A 73 17.97 13.98 6.10
C GLU A 73 17.46 15.38 6.44
N ASN A 74 17.67 15.83 7.67
CA ASN A 74 17.33 17.17 8.10
C ASN A 74 18.45 18.18 7.77
N LYS A 75 18.28 19.45 8.17
CA LYS A 75 19.25 20.53 7.93
C LYS A 75 20.62 20.25 8.54
N ASP A 76 20.65 19.53 9.65
CA ASP A 76 21.88 19.13 10.38
C ASP A 76 22.49 17.83 9.86
N LYS A 77 22.01 17.32 8.72
CA LYS A 77 22.40 16.03 8.11
C LYS A 77 22.11 14.81 9.00
N LYS A 78 21.20 14.95 9.95
CA LYS A 78 20.73 13.83 10.77
C LYS A 78 19.50 13.19 10.12
N LEU A 79 19.38 11.86 10.27
CA LEU A 79 18.24 11.12 9.77
C LEU A 79 17.04 11.27 10.70
N GLU A 80 15.89 11.66 10.14
CA GLU A 80 14.60 11.77 10.83
C GLU A 80 13.67 10.68 10.33
N PRO A 81 13.21 9.75 11.20
CA PRO A 81 12.27 8.72 10.83
C PRO A 81 10.86 9.30 10.66
N MET A 82 10.17 8.86 9.61
CA MET A 82 8.77 9.17 9.35
C MET A 82 8.03 7.91 8.95
N VAL A 83 6.87 7.70 9.49
CA VAL A 83 5.93 6.61 9.19
C VAL A 83 4.63 7.20 8.67
N ASP A 84 3.71 6.33 8.22
CA ASP A 84 2.45 6.68 7.59
C ASP A 84 2.61 7.11 6.12
N SER A 85 2.16 6.23 5.22
CA SER A 85 2.35 6.38 3.78
C SER A 85 1.69 7.64 3.23
N THR A 86 0.51 8.02 3.72
CA THR A 86 -0.23 9.19 3.27
C THR A 86 0.52 10.49 3.58
N PHE A 87 1.01 10.65 4.81
CA PHE A 87 1.82 11.82 5.17
C PHE A 87 3.18 11.84 4.45
N ILE A 88 3.78 10.66 4.23
CA ILE A 88 5.04 10.56 3.47
C ILE A 88 4.82 11.01 2.03
N ILE A 89 3.73 10.60 1.37
CA ILE A 89 3.39 11.06 0.01
C ILE A 89 3.30 12.58 -0.02
N ARG A 90 2.59 13.20 0.92
CA ARG A 90 2.46 14.68 0.98
C ARG A 90 3.83 15.37 1.18
N ARG A 91 4.72 14.77 1.99
CA ARG A 91 6.10 15.29 2.13
C ARG A 91 6.89 15.14 0.84
N LEU A 92 6.77 14.01 0.15
CA LEU A 92 7.44 13.79 -1.14
C LEU A 92 6.92 14.74 -2.23
N GLU A 93 5.62 15.08 -2.25
CA GLU A 93 5.05 16.06 -3.17
C GLU A 93 5.70 17.46 -2.98
N ASN A 94 5.95 17.85 -1.73
CA ASN A 94 6.61 19.12 -1.43
C ASN A 94 8.12 19.14 -1.76
N LEU A 95 8.77 17.98 -1.72
CA LEU A 95 10.21 17.85 -1.97
C LEU A 95 10.54 17.62 -3.44
N TYR A 96 9.67 16.93 -4.18
CA TYR A 96 9.87 16.54 -5.58
C TYR A 96 8.66 16.99 -6.41
N LEU A 97 8.84 17.98 -7.28
CA LEU A 97 7.71 18.57 -8.04
C LEU A 97 7.32 17.75 -9.28
N ALA A 98 8.28 16.96 -9.82
CA ALA A 98 8.03 16.18 -11.02
C ALA A 98 7.16 14.92 -10.71
N ARG A 99 6.36 14.51 -11.69
CA ARG A 99 5.59 13.26 -11.68
C ARG A 99 4.72 13.14 -10.42
N SER A 100 4.02 14.24 -10.08
CA SER A 100 3.07 14.29 -8.96
C SER A 100 2.02 13.18 -9.06
N VAL A 101 1.72 12.54 -7.94
CA VAL A 101 0.66 11.54 -7.80
C VAL A 101 -0.61 12.13 -7.18
N ILE A 102 -0.64 13.43 -6.91
CA ILE A 102 -1.82 14.12 -6.36
C ILE A 102 -2.48 14.95 -7.47
N PRO A 103 -3.78 14.78 -7.72
CA PRO A 103 -4.51 15.60 -8.66
C PRO A 103 -4.49 17.09 -8.30
N SER A 104 -4.43 17.98 -9.30
CA SER A 104 -4.56 19.42 -9.10
C SER A 104 -6.02 19.85 -8.95
N ASN A 105 -6.95 19.18 -9.66
CA ASN A 105 -8.38 19.43 -9.56
C ASN A 105 -8.87 19.05 -8.15
N PRO A 106 -9.59 19.95 -7.42
CA PRO A 106 -9.96 19.71 -6.03
C PRO A 106 -10.97 18.56 -5.85
N VAL A 107 -11.85 18.33 -6.81
CA VAL A 107 -12.82 17.23 -6.79
C VAL A 107 -12.09 15.89 -6.93
N LEU A 108 -11.25 15.77 -7.97
CA LEU A 108 -10.46 14.55 -8.18
C LEU A 108 -9.49 14.30 -7.04
N LYS A 109 -8.91 15.36 -6.45
CA LYS A 109 -8.03 15.25 -5.29
C LYS A 109 -8.75 14.70 -4.06
N PHE A 110 -10.01 15.11 -3.83
CA PHE A 110 -10.83 14.58 -2.74
C PHE A 110 -11.18 13.10 -2.98
N LEU A 111 -11.61 12.78 -4.20
CA LEU A 111 -11.94 11.40 -4.56
C LEU A 111 -10.73 10.47 -4.51
N ASP A 112 -9.57 10.93 -4.99
CA ASP A 112 -8.30 10.22 -4.86
C ASP A 112 -7.96 9.94 -3.39
N TYR A 113 -8.04 10.96 -2.54
CA TYR A 113 -7.78 10.81 -1.11
C TYR A 113 -8.73 9.80 -0.45
N LEU A 114 -10.03 9.86 -0.77
CA LEU A 114 -11.02 8.93 -0.22
C LEU A 114 -10.77 7.48 -0.67
N LEU A 115 -10.37 7.29 -1.93
CA LEU A 115 -10.05 5.96 -2.46
C LEU A 115 -8.70 5.45 -1.91
N GLU A 116 -7.70 6.33 -1.73
CA GLU A 116 -6.44 6.01 -1.06
C GLU A 116 -6.72 5.50 0.37
N ASP A 117 -7.51 6.25 1.14
CA ASP A 117 -7.89 5.94 2.52
C ASP A 117 -8.68 4.62 2.60
N TYR A 118 -9.65 4.42 1.70
CA TYR A 118 -10.37 3.15 1.58
C TYR A 118 -9.43 1.96 1.32
N ALA A 119 -8.47 2.13 0.42
CA ALA A 119 -7.52 1.06 0.13
C ALA A 119 -6.62 0.77 1.33
N ASP A 120 -6.11 1.80 2.00
CA ASP A 120 -5.22 1.67 3.14
C ASP A 120 -5.92 1.11 4.39
N GLU A 121 -7.19 1.46 4.64
CA GLU A 121 -7.88 1.14 5.88
C GLU A 121 -8.94 0.04 5.73
N TRP A 122 -9.69 0.02 4.62
CA TRP A 122 -10.73 -0.98 4.41
C TRP A 122 -10.20 -2.25 3.74
N LEU A 123 -9.42 -2.16 2.65
CA LEU A 123 -8.86 -3.36 2.01
C LEU A 123 -7.80 -4.04 2.87
N THR A 124 -7.15 -3.34 3.78
CA THR A 124 -6.30 -3.93 4.82
C THR A 124 -7.08 -4.94 5.67
N LYS A 125 -8.37 -4.72 5.93
CA LYS A 125 -9.21 -5.70 6.65
C LYS A 125 -9.32 -7.00 5.86
N ALA A 126 -9.52 -6.93 4.55
CA ALA A 126 -9.55 -8.10 3.68
C ALA A 126 -8.18 -8.81 3.63
N THR A 127 -7.09 -8.05 3.46
CA THR A 127 -5.72 -8.60 3.47
C THR A 127 -5.45 -9.36 4.77
N PHE A 128 -5.79 -8.78 5.91
CA PHE A 128 -5.55 -9.39 7.21
C PHE A 128 -6.49 -10.58 7.45
N HIS A 129 -7.77 -10.44 7.07
CA HIS A 129 -8.77 -11.49 7.18
C HIS A 129 -8.37 -12.75 6.41
N TYR A 130 -8.15 -12.65 5.11
CA TYR A 130 -7.79 -13.81 4.28
C TYR A 130 -6.49 -14.46 4.77
N ARG A 131 -5.45 -13.68 4.98
CA ARG A 131 -4.13 -14.18 5.39
C ARG A 131 -4.14 -14.98 6.69
N TRP A 132 -4.98 -14.60 7.66
CA TRP A 132 -4.93 -15.15 9.01
C TRP A 132 -6.17 -15.93 9.42
N THR A 133 -7.11 -16.18 8.48
CA THR A 133 -8.30 -17.01 8.72
C THR A 133 -8.18 -18.39 8.06
N TYR A 134 -7.64 -18.47 6.86
CA TYR A 134 -7.59 -19.70 6.07
C TYR A 134 -6.25 -20.43 6.24
N ASN A 135 -6.31 -21.76 6.47
CA ASN A 135 -5.12 -22.56 6.79
C ASN A 135 -4.02 -22.49 5.70
N GLU A 136 -4.40 -22.45 4.43
CA GLU A 136 -3.46 -22.37 3.32
C GLU A 136 -2.73 -21.04 3.33
N ASP A 137 -3.45 -19.94 3.58
CA ASP A 137 -2.91 -18.59 3.64
C ASP A 137 -2.01 -18.41 4.88
N ILE A 138 -2.46 -18.89 6.06
CA ILE A 138 -1.66 -18.91 7.30
C ILE A 138 -0.35 -19.64 7.07
N ARG A 139 -0.40 -20.83 6.47
CA ARG A 139 0.79 -21.65 6.19
C ARG A 139 1.76 -20.92 5.25
N LYS A 140 1.27 -20.36 4.13
CA LYS A 140 2.11 -19.62 3.18
C LYS A 140 2.68 -18.37 3.80
N ALA A 141 1.84 -17.57 4.44
CA ALA A 141 2.27 -16.33 5.07
C ALA A 141 3.31 -16.60 6.17
N GLY A 142 3.04 -17.52 7.09
CA GLY A 142 3.95 -17.88 8.15
C GLY A 142 5.33 -18.32 7.63
N ASN A 143 5.36 -19.21 6.65
CA ASN A 143 6.60 -19.69 6.04
C ASN A 143 7.38 -18.59 5.31
N THR A 144 6.70 -17.69 4.61
CA THR A 144 7.38 -16.67 3.79
C THR A 144 7.78 -15.44 4.62
N LEU A 145 6.91 -14.95 5.51
CA LEU A 145 7.20 -13.77 6.33
C LEU A 145 8.36 -14.00 7.28
N SER A 146 8.47 -15.21 7.86
CA SER A 146 9.60 -15.59 8.71
C SER A 146 10.93 -15.56 7.94
N ARG A 147 10.93 -16.01 6.68
CA ARG A 147 12.11 -16.01 5.81
C ARG A 147 12.59 -14.61 5.42
N TRP A 148 11.70 -13.65 5.33
CA TRP A 148 12.13 -12.25 5.07
C TRP A 148 12.87 -11.61 6.25
N SER A 149 12.83 -12.24 7.41
CA SER A 149 13.70 -11.85 8.52
C SER A 149 15.10 -12.46 8.41
N SER A 150 15.22 -13.67 7.85
CA SER A 150 16.50 -14.32 7.57
C SER A 150 16.31 -15.41 6.51
N LEU A 151 17.12 -15.36 5.45
CA LEU A 151 17.12 -16.39 4.40
C LEU A 151 17.97 -17.61 4.76
N THR A 152 18.86 -17.49 5.75
CA THR A 152 19.92 -18.47 6.07
C THR A 152 19.75 -19.17 7.41
N ASP A 153 18.78 -18.76 8.23
CA ASP A 153 18.50 -19.42 9.51
C ASP A 153 18.07 -20.88 9.29
N ASN A 154 18.41 -21.75 10.26
CA ASN A 154 17.99 -23.13 10.22
C ASN A 154 16.47 -23.29 10.41
N GLU A 155 15.94 -24.48 10.07
CA GLU A 155 14.50 -24.72 10.07
C GLU A 155 13.86 -24.60 11.46
N ASP A 156 14.56 -24.92 12.55
CA ASP A 156 14.00 -24.83 13.90
C ASP A 156 13.83 -23.37 14.33
N GLN A 157 14.82 -22.50 14.01
CA GLN A 157 14.73 -21.06 14.25
C GLN A 157 13.58 -20.44 13.43
N ILE A 158 13.49 -20.80 12.15
CA ILE A 158 12.41 -20.32 11.28
C ILE A 158 11.05 -20.81 11.77
N LYS A 159 10.95 -22.05 12.24
CA LYS A 159 9.71 -22.60 12.80
C LYS A 159 9.22 -21.76 13.99
N SER A 160 10.12 -21.43 14.93
CA SER A 160 9.75 -20.58 16.07
C SER A 160 9.25 -19.21 15.63
N ILE A 161 9.96 -18.53 14.72
CA ILE A 161 9.57 -17.22 14.19
C ILE A 161 8.22 -17.29 13.46
N ARG A 162 8.01 -18.35 12.66
CA ARG A 162 6.75 -18.59 11.95
C ARG A 162 5.58 -18.72 12.90
N ASP A 163 5.75 -19.56 13.92
CA ASP A 163 4.69 -19.87 14.88
C ASP A 163 4.35 -18.63 15.71
N ASP A 164 5.34 -17.86 16.16
CA ASP A 164 5.17 -16.58 16.87
C ASP A 164 4.43 -15.54 16.02
N ILE A 165 4.84 -15.34 14.75
CA ILE A 165 4.19 -14.42 13.83
C ILE A 165 2.74 -14.84 13.63
N SER A 166 2.50 -16.12 13.32
CA SER A 166 1.15 -16.61 13.00
C SER A 166 0.21 -16.47 14.19
N GLN A 167 0.60 -16.94 15.39
CA GLN A 167 -0.20 -16.83 16.60
C GLN A 167 -0.51 -15.36 16.95
N ARG A 168 0.51 -14.51 16.90
CA ARG A 168 0.34 -13.08 17.16
C ARG A 168 -0.66 -12.44 16.22
N GLN A 169 -0.61 -12.74 14.93
CA GLN A 169 -1.50 -12.12 13.95
C GLN A 169 -2.92 -12.71 14.00
N ILE A 170 -3.06 -14.01 14.18
CA ILE A 170 -4.37 -14.65 14.36
C ILE A 170 -5.10 -14.07 15.59
N SER A 171 -4.40 -13.92 16.72
CA SER A 171 -4.99 -13.33 17.93
C SER A 171 -5.43 -11.87 17.75
N ARG A 172 -4.97 -11.19 16.69
CA ARG A 172 -5.26 -9.78 16.38
C ARG A 172 -6.31 -9.58 15.27
N LEU A 173 -6.95 -10.63 14.77
CA LEU A 173 -8.02 -10.49 13.78
C LEU A 173 -9.12 -9.50 14.22
N HIS A 174 -9.43 -9.46 15.51
CA HIS A 174 -10.40 -8.53 16.08
C HIS A 174 -10.00 -7.05 15.92
N VAL A 175 -8.69 -6.73 15.88
CA VAL A 175 -8.17 -5.35 15.72
C VAL A 175 -8.60 -4.74 14.39
N VAL A 176 -8.62 -5.56 13.33
CA VAL A 176 -9.11 -5.14 12.00
C VAL A 176 -10.61 -5.35 11.84
N GLY A 177 -11.30 -5.77 12.90
CA GLY A 177 -12.73 -6.04 12.89
C GLY A 177 -13.13 -7.32 12.17
N SER A 178 -12.19 -8.26 11.95
CA SER A 178 -12.47 -9.57 11.35
C SER A 178 -12.94 -10.57 12.41
N ASN A 179 -14.16 -11.08 12.27
CA ASN A 179 -14.77 -12.07 13.14
C ASN A 179 -15.91 -12.81 12.39
N LYS A 180 -16.58 -13.74 13.06
CA LYS A 180 -17.65 -14.57 12.46
C LYS A 180 -18.84 -13.75 11.93
N ILE A 181 -19.10 -12.55 12.46
CA ILE A 181 -20.21 -11.70 12.03
C ILE A 181 -19.80 -10.89 10.77
N THR A 182 -18.57 -10.39 10.75
CA THR A 182 -18.09 -9.45 9.71
C THR A 182 -17.41 -10.14 8.54
N SER A 183 -17.00 -11.40 8.66
CA SER A 183 -16.27 -12.14 7.63
C SER A 183 -16.93 -12.03 6.24
N ASN A 184 -18.23 -12.34 6.16
CA ASN A 184 -18.96 -12.27 4.89
C ASN A 184 -18.96 -10.86 4.28
N ILE A 185 -19.08 -9.81 5.10
CA ILE A 185 -19.06 -8.42 4.61
C ILE A 185 -17.69 -8.08 4.04
N ILE A 186 -16.62 -8.50 4.72
CA ILE A 186 -15.24 -8.26 4.28
C ILE A 186 -14.97 -8.98 2.95
N GLU A 187 -15.36 -10.25 2.84
CA GLU A 187 -15.14 -11.05 1.63
C GLU A 187 -15.97 -10.54 0.44
N GLU A 188 -17.25 -10.22 0.65
CA GLU A 188 -18.09 -9.68 -0.41
C GLU A 188 -17.62 -8.30 -0.86
N SER A 189 -17.18 -7.44 0.07
CA SER A 189 -16.57 -6.16 -0.26
C SER A 189 -15.33 -6.31 -1.14
N TYR A 190 -14.46 -7.28 -0.85
CA TYR A 190 -13.30 -7.58 -1.69
C TYR A 190 -13.72 -8.04 -3.10
N LYS A 191 -14.65 -8.97 -3.21
CA LYS A 191 -15.16 -9.45 -4.52
C LYS A 191 -15.79 -8.32 -5.32
N ASN A 192 -16.56 -7.45 -4.66
CA ASN A 192 -17.23 -6.32 -5.30
C ASN A 192 -16.22 -5.31 -5.84
N ILE A 193 -15.25 -4.90 -5.04
CA ILE A 193 -14.24 -3.93 -5.49
C ILE A 193 -13.41 -4.49 -6.65
N LEU A 194 -13.06 -5.78 -6.65
CA LEU A 194 -12.37 -6.42 -7.76
C LEU A 194 -13.17 -6.32 -9.07
N LYS A 195 -14.47 -6.66 -9.04
CA LYS A 195 -15.35 -6.57 -10.21
C LYS A 195 -15.45 -5.13 -10.72
N LEU A 196 -15.63 -4.18 -9.81
CA LEU A 196 -15.77 -2.76 -10.16
C LEU A 196 -14.49 -2.18 -10.76
N LEU A 197 -13.32 -2.48 -10.18
CA LEU A 197 -12.03 -2.10 -10.73
C LEU A 197 -11.79 -2.74 -12.10
N ASN A 198 -12.12 -4.03 -12.25
CA ASN A 198 -11.99 -4.74 -13.53
C ASN A 198 -12.85 -4.11 -14.64
N ILE A 199 -14.06 -3.64 -14.32
CA ILE A 199 -14.94 -2.92 -15.24
C ILE A 199 -14.36 -1.51 -15.53
N ASN A 200 -13.94 -0.80 -14.51
CA ASN A 200 -13.40 0.56 -14.66
C ASN A 200 -12.16 0.58 -15.57
N MET A 201 -11.28 -0.40 -15.42
CA MET A 201 -10.06 -0.54 -16.23
C MET A 201 -10.30 -1.11 -17.64
N ASN A 202 -11.55 -1.24 -18.10
CA ASN A 202 -11.80 -1.53 -19.52
C ASN A 202 -11.42 -0.36 -20.42
N ASN A 203 -11.54 0.86 -19.91
CA ASN A 203 -11.38 2.09 -20.70
C ASN A 203 -10.11 2.86 -20.35
N HIS A 204 -9.58 2.65 -19.14
CA HIS A 204 -8.45 3.41 -18.62
C HIS A 204 -7.49 2.49 -17.85
N PRO A 205 -6.17 2.67 -17.98
CA PRO A 205 -5.17 1.84 -17.28
C PRO A 205 -5.11 2.11 -15.78
N TYR A 206 -5.67 3.23 -15.32
CA TYR A 206 -5.71 3.62 -13.90
C TYR A 206 -7.11 4.07 -13.51
N THR A 207 -7.35 4.17 -12.21
CA THR A 207 -8.70 4.41 -11.67
C THR A 207 -9.33 5.69 -12.19
N PHE A 208 -8.54 6.76 -12.34
CA PHE A 208 -9.00 8.09 -12.77
C PHE A 208 -8.50 8.48 -14.17
N GLY A 209 -8.22 7.55 -15.05
CA GLY A 209 -7.83 7.84 -16.43
C GLY A 209 -6.49 7.25 -16.84
N HIS A 210 -5.65 8.05 -17.49
CA HIS A 210 -4.39 7.59 -18.09
C HIS A 210 -3.15 7.89 -17.23
N LYS A 211 -3.31 8.63 -16.13
CA LYS A 211 -2.24 8.99 -15.20
C LYS A 211 -2.46 8.29 -13.87
N PRO A 212 -1.46 7.53 -13.35
CA PRO A 212 -1.57 6.94 -12.02
C PRO A 212 -1.49 8.02 -10.93
N ILE A 213 -2.35 7.91 -9.92
CA ILE A 213 -2.43 8.81 -8.77
C ILE A 213 -2.34 8.04 -7.45
N ALA A 214 -2.34 8.71 -6.31
CA ALA A 214 -2.03 8.11 -5.01
C ALA A 214 -2.91 6.90 -4.67
N SER A 215 -4.18 6.94 -5.01
CA SER A 215 -5.12 5.83 -4.80
C SER A 215 -4.80 4.59 -5.61
N ASP A 216 -4.27 4.73 -6.84
CA ASP A 216 -3.84 3.57 -7.63
C ASP A 216 -2.70 2.82 -6.94
N PHE A 217 -1.74 3.56 -6.36
CA PHE A 217 -0.64 2.96 -5.62
C PHE A 217 -1.09 2.33 -4.29
N ALA A 218 -2.10 2.90 -3.64
CA ALA A 218 -2.69 2.32 -2.43
C ALA A 218 -3.42 1.01 -2.76
N LEU A 219 -4.24 0.99 -3.80
CA LEU A 219 -4.87 -0.22 -4.33
C LEU A 219 -3.82 -1.27 -4.69
N PHE A 220 -2.78 -0.87 -5.45
CA PHE A 220 -1.66 -1.75 -5.80
C PHE A 220 -1.04 -2.37 -4.55
N GLY A 221 -0.73 -1.57 -3.53
CA GLY A 221 -0.12 -2.07 -2.30
C GLY A 221 -0.91 -3.23 -1.70
N GLN A 222 -2.22 -3.06 -1.51
CA GLN A 222 -3.10 -4.11 -0.97
C GLN A 222 -3.26 -5.30 -1.94
N LEU A 223 -3.43 -5.02 -3.23
CA LEU A 223 -3.63 -6.06 -4.24
C LEU A 223 -2.37 -6.90 -4.48
N THR A 224 -1.15 -6.40 -4.18
CA THR A 224 0.05 -7.27 -4.17
C THR A 224 -0.08 -8.42 -3.17
N GLN A 225 -0.87 -8.25 -2.12
CA GLN A 225 -1.13 -9.27 -1.13
C GLN A 225 -2.37 -10.10 -1.51
N LEU A 226 -3.47 -9.44 -1.83
CA LEU A 226 -4.77 -10.06 -2.11
C LEU A 226 -4.88 -10.73 -3.48
N ALA A 227 -4.18 -10.24 -4.49
CA ALA A 227 -4.27 -10.76 -5.86
C ALA A 227 -2.98 -11.42 -6.37
N ALA A 228 -1.92 -11.50 -5.53
CA ALA A 228 -0.66 -12.11 -5.96
C ALA A 228 0.05 -12.92 -4.87
N PHE A 229 -0.18 -12.68 -3.58
CA PHE A 229 0.56 -13.36 -2.52
C PHE A 229 -0.29 -14.40 -1.79
N ASP A 230 -1.41 -14.04 -1.19
CA ASP A 230 -2.22 -14.93 -0.36
C ASP A 230 -3.09 -15.86 -1.23
N PRO A 231 -3.03 -17.20 -1.09
CA PRO A 231 -3.63 -18.16 -2.03
C PRO A 231 -5.14 -18.00 -2.22
N THR A 232 -5.89 -17.91 -1.13
CA THR A 232 -7.35 -17.84 -1.18
C THR A 232 -7.85 -16.61 -1.93
N PRO A 233 -7.47 -15.38 -1.58
CA PRO A 233 -7.95 -14.20 -2.29
C PRO A 233 -7.34 -14.09 -3.71
N THR A 234 -6.11 -14.59 -3.95
CA THR A 234 -5.53 -14.65 -5.30
C THR A 234 -6.39 -15.50 -6.22
N LYS A 235 -6.81 -16.70 -5.78
CA LYS A 235 -7.70 -17.56 -6.57
C LYS A 235 -9.02 -16.87 -6.90
N ILE A 236 -9.58 -16.09 -5.98
CA ILE A 236 -10.76 -15.28 -6.24
C ILE A 236 -10.48 -14.24 -7.33
N ALA A 237 -9.36 -13.50 -7.21
CA ALA A 237 -8.99 -12.48 -8.19
C ALA A 237 -8.76 -13.06 -9.59
N ASP A 238 -8.07 -14.19 -9.70
CA ASP A 238 -7.84 -14.91 -10.98
C ASP A 238 -9.17 -15.26 -11.66
N ASN A 239 -10.15 -15.71 -10.91
CA ASN A 239 -11.44 -16.16 -11.45
C ASN A 239 -12.34 -15.01 -11.91
N ILE A 240 -12.30 -13.85 -11.24
CA ILE A 240 -13.30 -12.78 -11.46
C ILE A 240 -12.72 -11.48 -12.02
N ALA A 241 -11.40 -11.30 -11.97
CA ALA A 241 -10.74 -10.05 -12.30
C ALA A 241 -9.29 -10.24 -12.77
N SER A 242 -9.06 -11.12 -13.74
CA SER A 242 -7.71 -11.43 -14.26
C SER A 242 -6.95 -10.19 -14.76
N ARG A 243 -7.67 -9.16 -15.25
CA ARG A 243 -7.05 -7.87 -15.59
C ARG A 243 -6.40 -7.21 -14.38
N ILE A 244 -7.03 -7.28 -13.21
CA ILE A 244 -6.48 -6.71 -11.97
C ILE A 244 -5.24 -7.47 -11.55
N VAL A 245 -5.21 -8.79 -11.71
CA VAL A 245 -3.99 -9.58 -11.46
C VAL A 245 -2.85 -9.13 -12.36
N ALA A 246 -3.11 -8.96 -13.66
CA ALA A 246 -2.12 -8.43 -14.62
C ALA A 246 -1.70 -6.99 -14.27
N TRP A 247 -2.66 -6.15 -13.90
CA TRP A 247 -2.43 -4.76 -13.52
C TRP A 247 -1.48 -4.63 -12.31
N VAL A 248 -1.58 -5.51 -11.33
CA VAL A 248 -0.65 -5.55 -10.20
C VAL A 248 0.79 -5.74 -10.66
N GLY A 249 1.02 -6.62 -11.66
CA GLY A 249 2.35 -6.79 -12.26
C GLY A 249 2.86 -5.53 -12.97
N VAL A 250 1.97 -4.81 -13.67
CA VAL A 250 2.32 -3.55 -14.34
C VAL A 250 2.66 -2.43 -13.35
N MET A 251 1.87 -2.31 -12.29
CA MET A 251 2.07 -1.28 -11.25
C MET A 251 3.36 -1.45 -10.44
N GLU A 252 4.01 -2.60 -10.51
CA GLU A 252 5.25 -2.88 -9.78
C GLU A 252 6.36 -1.87 -10.09
N ASP A 253 6.50 -1.50 -11.37
CA ASP A 253 7.50 -0.54 -11.82
C ASP A 253 7.01 0.28 -13.02
N LEU A 254 6.58 1.50 -12.74
CA LEU A 254 6.19 2.50 -13.73
C LEU A 254 7.28 3.54 -13.99
N SER A 255 8.55 3.23 -13.70
CA SER A 255 9.66 4.18 -13.91
C SER A 255 9.84 4.54 -15.39
N GLY A 256 9.51 3.62 -16.30
CA GLY A 256 9.53 3.83 -17.76
C GLY A 256 8.32 4.57 -18.32
N LEU A 257 7.26 4.78 -17.55
CA LEU A 257 6.06 5.46 -18.04
C LEU A 257 6.37 6.94 -18.31
N GLU A 258 6.19 7.40 -19.55
CA GLU A 258 6.30 8.83 -19.87
C GLU A 258 4.98 9.54 -19.50
N THR A 259 5.12 10.70 -18.84
CA THR A 259 3.96 11.41 -18.24
C THR A 259 3.49 12.60 -19.07
N ASN A 260 4.15 12.90 -20.17
CA ASN A 260 3.75 13.96 -21.09
C ASN A 260 2.43 13.54 -21.76
N ASN A 261 1.41 14.37 -21.62
CA ASN A 261 0.06 14.13 -22.19
C ASN A 261 -0.77 13.02 -21.50
N LEU A 262 -0.43 12.60 -20.29
CA LEU A 262 -1.31 11.74 -19.51
C LEU A 262 -2.36 12.57 -18.79
N GLU A 263 -3.62 12.32 -19.13
CA GLU A 263 -4.77 13.06 -18.60
C GLU A 263 -5.54 12.23 -17.56
N LEU A 264 -6.11 12.94 -16.60
CA LEU A 264 -7.14 12.42 -15.72
C LEU A 264 -8.50 12.64 -16.38
N ILE A 265 -9.48 11.86 -15.96
CA ILE A 265 -10.88 12.07 -16.40
C ILE A 265 -11.38 13.46 -16.01
N ASP A 266 -12.41 13.92 -16.69
CA ASP A 266 -13.11 15.14 -16.34
C ASP A 266 -13.89 14.96 -15.02
N SER A 267 -13.69 15.88 -14.07
CA SER A 267 -14.36 15.85 -12.76
C SER A 267 -15.89 15.99 -12.86
N ASP A 268 -16.38 16.64 -13.90
CA ASP A 268 -17.81 16.86 -14.11
C ASP A 268 -18.49 15.65 -14.79
N ASN A 269 -17.68 14.77 -15.42
CA ASN A 269 -18.12 13.60 -16.18
C ASN A 269 -17.50 12.29 -15.67
N LEU A 270 -17.66 12.01 -14.37
CA LEU A 270 -17.22 10.74 -13.79
C LEU A 270 -17.91 9.54 -14.48
N THR A 271 -17.14 8.53 -14.85
CA THR A 271 -17.69 7.30 -15.47
C THR A 271 -18.64 6.57 -14.51
N GLU A 272 -19.60 5.82 -15.05
CA GLU A 272 -20.52 5.02 -14.20
C GLU A 272 -19.77 3.95 -13.38
N SER A 273 -18.70 3.37 -13.94
CA SER A 273 -17.85 2.43 -13.22
C SER A 273 -17.17 3.08 -12.01
N LEU A 274 -16.63 4.28 -12.16
CA LEU A 274 -16.04 5.03 -11.06
C LEU A 274 -17.08 5.44 -10.01
N ARG A 275 -18.26 5.91 -10.44
CA ARG A 275 -19.39 6.19 -9.52
C ARG A 275 -19.78 4.94 -8.72
N SER A 276 -19.75 3.76 -9.34
CA SER A 276 -20.08 2.49 -8.68
C SER A 276 -19.02 2.10 -7.64
N ILE A 277 -17.73 2.40 -7.87
CA ILE A 277 -16.67 2.25 -6.86
C ILE A 277 -16.99 3.11 -5.64
N PHE A 278 -17.35 4.38 -5.82
CA PHE A 278 -17.69 5.25 -4.69
C PHE A 278 -19.02 4.90 -4.01
N LYS A 279 -19.97 4.31 -4.72
CA LYS A 279 -21.18 3.71 -4.10
C LYS A 279 -20.80 2.55 -3.15
N GLU A 280 -19.86 1.68 -3.56
CA GLU A 280 -19.35 0.58 -2.70
C GLU A 280 -18.62 1.12 -1.46
N ILE A 281 -17.78 2.14 -1.62
CA ILE A 281 -17.11 2.83 -0.50
C ILE A 281 -18.15 3.44 0.44
N GLY A 282 -19.17 4.10 -0.10
CA GLY A 282 -20.29 4.67 0.67
C GLY A 282 -21.07 3.63 1.46
N ARG A 283 -21.25 2.42 0.90
CA ARG A 283 -21.95 1.31 1.55
C ARG A 283 -21.16 0.65 2.65
N THR A 284 -19.84 0.50 2.50
CA THR A 284 -19.02 -0.34 3.37
C THR A 284 -18.15 0.47 4.34
N TYR A 285 -17.48 1.49 3.85
CA TYR A 285 -16.43 2.20 4.60
C TYR A 285 -16.92 3.47 5.29
N ILE A 286 -17.71 4.30 4.62
CA ILE A 286 -18.21 5.57 5.19
C ILE A 286 -18.96 5.37 6.53
N PRO A 287 -19.81 4.32 6.71
CA PRO A 287 -20.45 4.08 8.00
C PRO A 287 -19.46 3.87 9.16
N VAL A 288 -18.31 3.23 8.87
CA VAL A 288 -17.25 3.01 9.87
C VAL A 288 -16.57 4.32 10.22
N LEU A 289 -16.26 5.18 9.25
CA LEU A 289 -15.68 6.50 9.49
C LEU A 289 -16.59 7.36 10.36
N ILE A 290 -17.88 7.40 10.05
CA ILE A 290 -18.88 8.15 10.84
C ILE A 290 -19.00 7.61 12.27
N ALA A 291 -18.99 6.27 12.44
CA ALA A 291 -19.04 5.64 13.76
C ALA A 291 -17.81 5.98 14.59
N ASN A 292 -16.62 5.91 13.98
CA ASN A 292 -15.35 6.27 14.64
C ASN A 292 -15.33 7.76 15.05
N GLN A 293 -15.76 8.66 14.18
CA GLN A 293 -15.86 10.09 14.50
C GLN A 293 -16.77 10.33 15.70
N ARG A 294 -17.95 9.69 15.74
CA ARG A 294 -18.89 9.80 16.87
C ARG A 294 -18.28 9.27 18.16
N ALA A 295 -17.58 8.14 18.11
CA ALA A 295 -16.91 7.56 19.28
C ALA A 295 -15.83 8.49 19.84
N VAL A 296 -15.01 9.11 18.96
CA VAL A 296 -13.97 10.06 19.38
C VAL A 296 -14.57 11.34 20.00
N ASN A 297 -15.66 11.84 19.43
CA ASN A 297 -16.29 13.07 19.95
C ASN A 297 -17.07 12.89 21.26
N ASN A 298 -17.39 11.63 21.63
CA ASN A 298 -18.13 11.30 22.84
C ASN A 298 -17.21 10.85 24.00
N ASN A 299 -15.89 10.80 23.80
CA ASN A 299 -14.86 10.55 24.81
C ASN A 299 -14.10 11.85 25.15
#